data_f5d27e4fea07af70a2b80f1e1e8d0fd9
#
_entry.id   f5d27e4fea07af70a2b80f1e1e8d0fd9
#
_cell.length_a   1.000
_cell.length_b   1.000
_cell.length_c   1.000
_cell.angle_alpha   90.00
_cell.angle_beta   90.00
_cell.angle_gamma   90.00
#
_symmetry.space_group_name_H-M   'P 1'
#
loop_
_entity.id
_entity.type
_entity.pdbx_description
1 polymer ?
#
loop_
_entity_poly.entity_id
_entity_poly.type
_entity_poly.pdbx_seq_one_letter_code
_entity_poly.pdbx_strand_id
1 'polypeptide(L)' 'VVSKSEINPGHYLELMDRLYVLASTLHDHCLEHPLSEYDEEIYKSIETAIEATYDAYQLVGQKDYENENENNTHK' A
#
# COMPACT_ATOMS: atom_id res chain seq x y z
N VAL A 1 -9.60 16.69 -7.03
CA VAL A 1 -9.80 15.29 -7.44
C VAL A 1 -9.35 15.10 -8.89
N VAL A 2 -8.61 14.03 -9.13
CA VAL A 2 -8.08 13.72 -10.46
C VAL A 2 -9.15 12.97 -11.25
N SER A 3 -9.33 13.33 -12.52
CA SER A 3 -10.30 12.64 -13.37
C SER A 3 -9.74 11.30 -13.85
N LYS A 4 -10.64 10.39 -14.21
CA LYS A 4 -10.26 9.05 -14.68
C LYS A 4 -9.34 9.12 -15.90
N SER A 5 -9.55 10.09 -16.78
CA SER A 5 -8.73 10.22 -17.99
C SER A 5 -7.29 10.64 -17.70
N GLU A 6 -7.00 11.14 -16.51
CA GLU A 6 -5.65 11.52 -16.10
C GLU A 6 -4.87 10.38 -15.48
N ILE A 7 -5.52 9.25 -15.22
CA ILE A 7 -4.88 8.08 -14.61
C ILE A 7 -4.39 7.14 -15.71
N ASN A 8 -3.16 6.66 -15.55
CA ASN A 8 -2.57 5.68 -16.47
C ASN A 8 -1.99 4.51 -15.67
N PRO A 9 -1.64 3.39 -16.35
CA PRO A 9 -1.11 2.22 -15.65
C PRO A 9 0.10 2.51 -14.77
N GLY A 10 0.93 3.47 -15.16
CA GLY A 10 2.09 3.84 -14.36
C GLY A 10 1.74 4.38 -13.00
N HIS A 11 0.58 5.01 -12.86
CA HIS A 11 0.13 5.52 -11.57
C HIS A 11 -0.12 4.38 -10.57
N TYR A 12 -0.65 3.27 -11.03
CA TYR A 12 -0.87 2.10 -10.17
C TYR A 12 0.44 1.54 -9.66
N LEU A 13 1.39 1.35 -10.55
CA LEU A 13 2.71 0.81 -10.18
C LEU A 13 3.45 1.76 -9.24
N GLU A 14 3.39 3.05 -9.51
CA GLU A 14 4.04 4.06 -8.67
C GLU A 14 3.46 4.05 -7.25
N LEU A 15 2.14 4.02 -7.13
CA LEU A 15 1.51 4.02 -5.81
C LEU A 15 1.80 2.73 -5.06
N MET A 16 1.79 1.59 -5.74
CA MET A 16 2.15 0.32 -5.13
C MET A 16 3.57 0.36 -4.57
N ASP A 17 4.51 0.88 -5.35
CA ASP A 17 5.89 0.99 -4.90
C ASP A 17 6.01 1.88 -3.66
N ARG A 18 5.33 3.00 -3.67
CA ARG A 18 5.35 3.93 -2.53
C ARG A 18 4.75 3.30 -1.28
N LEU A 19 3.64 2.57 -1.42
CA LEU A 19 3.01 1.88 -0.30
C LEU A 19 3.92 0.79 0.26
N TYR A 20 4.59 0.06 -0.61
CA TYR A 20 5.53 -0.97 -0.16
C TYR A 20 6.69 -0.35 0.62
N VAL A 21 7.28 0.72 0.12
CA VAL A 21 8.37 1.41 0.80
C VAL A 21 7.93 1.94 2.15
N LEU A 22 6.72 2.53 2.22
CA LEU A 22 6.20 3.06 3.48
C LEU A 22 5.95 1.95 4.49
N ALA A 23 5.39 0.82 4.07
CA ALA A 23 5.17 -0.31 4.97
C ALA A 23 6.50 -0.84 5.50
N SER A 24 7.50 -0.96 4.64
CA SER A 24 8.84 -1.41 5.05
C SER A 24 9.47 -0.42 6.04
N THR A 25 9.29 0.87 5.81
CA THR A 25 9.81 1.91 6.70
C THR A 25 9.12 1.85 8.06
N LEU A 26 7.81 1.68 8.09
CA LEU A 26 7.08 1.52 9.34
C LEU A 26 7.59 0.31 10.11
N HIS A 27 7.83 -0.80 9.43
CA HIS A 27 8.31 -2.01 10.07
C HIS A 27 9.72 -1.79 10.63
N ASP A 28 10.65 -1.33 9.79
CA ASP A 28 12.06 -1.28 10.15
C ASP A 28 12.39 -0.17 11.13
N HIS A 29 11.71 0.98 11.02
CA HIS A 29 12.06 2.14 11.82
C HIS A 29 11.10 2.42 12.97
N CYS A 30 9.89 1.91 12.90
CA CYS A 30 8.89 2.17 13.94
C CYS A 30 8.54 0.94 14.75
N LEU A 31 8.24 -0.18 14.11
CA LEU A 31 7.87 -1.40 14.83
C LEU A 31 9.06 -1.96 15.62
N GLU A 32 10.25 -1.90 15.05
CA GLU A 32 11.47 -2.39 15.70
C GLU A 32 12.12 -1.36 16.61
N HIS A 33 11.51 -0.20 16.77
CA HIS A 33 12.01 0.83 17.69
C HIS A 33 11.90 0.32 19.13
N PRO A 34 12.90 0.61 20.00
CA PRO A 34 12.86 0.14 21.39
C PRO A 34 11.58 0.47 22.15
N LEU A 35 10.99 1.64 21.90
CA LEU A 35 9.74 2.02 22.58
C LEU A 35 8.58 1.14 22.15
N SER A 36 8.51 0.78 20.87
CA SER A 36 7.48 -0.12 20.37
C SER A 36 7.62 -1.51 20.97
N GLU A 37 8.85 -1.99 21.10
CA GLU A 37 9.11 -3.28 21.72
C GLU A 37 8.78 -3.29 23.20
N TYR A 38 8.92 -2.14 23.88
CA TYR A 38 8.65 -2.01 25.28
C TYR A 38 7.15 -1.88 25.59
N ASP A 39 6.43 -1.13 24.76
CA ASP A 39 5.01 -0.80 25.00
C ASP A 39 4.14 -1.55 24.00
N GLU A 40 3.40 -2.53 24.51
CA GLU A 40 2.57 -3.41 23.66
C GLU A 40 1.47 -2.63 22.94
N GLU A 41 0.88 -1.64 23.56
CA GLU A 41 -0.18 -0.85 22.94
C GLU A 41 0.35 -0.06 21.75
N ILE A 42 1.54 0.52 21.91
CA ILE A 42 2.20 1.23 20.80
C ILE A 42 2.56 0.24 19.70
N TYR A 43 3.10 -0.92 20.06
CA TYR A 43 3.45 -1.95 19.09
C TYR A 43 2.25 -2.35 18.24
N LYS A 44 1.14 -2.63 18.88
CA LYS A 44 -0.07 -3.06 18.17
C LYS A 44 -0.64 -1.97 17.28
N SER A 45 -0.56 -0.72 17.71
CA SER A 45 -1.01 0.40 16.90
C SER A 45 -0.21 0.53 15.61
N ILE A 46 1.11 0.38 15.72
CA ILE A 46 1.98 0.45 14.54
C ILE A 46 1.77 -0.77 13.64
N GLU A 47 1.62 -1.95 14.22
CA GLU A 47 1.33 -3.17 13.47
C GLU A 47 0.05 -3.02 12.64
N THR A 48 -0.98 -2.42 13.23
CA THR A 48 -2.24 -2.15 12.53
C THR A 48 -2.02 -1.20 11.34
N ALA A 49 -1.18 -0.18 11.52
CA ALA A 49 -0.85 0.74 10.44
C ALA A 49 -0.13 0.04 9.28
N ILE A 50 0.78 -0.89 9.62
CA ILE A 50 1.49 -1.68 8.60
C ILE A 50 0.50 -2.55 7.83
N GLU A 51 -0.39 -3.23 8.53
CA GLU A 51 -1.40 -4.08 7.90
C GLU A 51 -2.30 -3.28 6.96
N ALA A 52 -2.75 -2.11 7.40
CA ALA A 52 -3.58 -1.24 6.57
C ALA A 52 -2.84 -0.77 5.33
N THR A 53 -1.54 -0.51 5.45
CA THR A 53 -0.71 -0.09 4.32
C THR A 53 -0.56 -1.22 3.31
N TYR A 54 -0.35 -2.46 3.77
CA TYR A 54 -0.30 -3.62 2.87
C TYR A 54 -1.66 -3.92 2.24
N ASP A 55 -2.74 -3.71 2.97
CA ASP A 55 -4.08 -3.87 2.41
C ASP A 55 -4.31 -2.88 1.27
N ALA A 56 -3.86 -1.65 1.45
CA ALA A 56 -3.94 -0.65 0.39
C ALA A 56 -3.09 -1.05 -0.82
N TYR A 57 -1.89 -1.59 -0.58
CA TYR A 57 -1.02 -2.09 -1.63
C TYR A 57 -1.74 -3.16 -2.47
N GLN A 58 -2.35 -4.12 -1.80
CA GLN A 58 -3.06 -5.21 -2.48
C GLN A 58 -4.28 -4.70 -3.23
N LEU A 59 -4.98 -3.73 -2.66
CA LEU A 59 -6.15 -3.14 -3.32
C LEU A 59 -5.75 -2.44 -4.62
N VAL A 60 -4.66 -1.68 -4.60
CA VAL A 60 -4.18 -1.01 -5.82
C VAL A 60 -3.79 -2.05 -6.86
N GLY A 61 -3.11 -3.13 -6.45
CA GLY A 61 -2.74 -4.21 -7.36
C GLY A 61 -3.96 -4.90 -7.98
N GLN A 62 -4.99 -5.12 -7.17
CA GLN A 62 -6.22 -5.73 -7.65
C GLN A 62 -6.91 -4.82 -8.68
N LYS A 63 -6.96 -3.54 -8.41
CA LYS A 63 -7.59 -2.58 -9.33
C LYS A 63 -6.81 -2.45 -10.63
N ASP A 64 -5.50 -2.51 -10.56
CA ASP A 64 -4.65 -2.51 -11.75
C ASP A 64 -4.93 -3.75 -12.61
N TYR A 65 -5.01 -4.91 -11.98
CA TYR A 65 -5.33 -6.16 -12.66
C TYR A 65 -6.71 -6.11 -13.31
N GLU A 66 -7.71 -5.61 -12.61
CA GLU A 66 -9.07 -5.46 -13.14
C GLU A 66 -9.09 -4.53 -14.35
N ASN A 67 -8.35 -3.44 -14.28
CA ASN A 67 -8.26 -2.48 -15.37
C ASN A 67 -7.60 -3.11 -16.61
N GLU A 68 -6.54 -3.90 -16.43
CA GLU A 68 -5.91 -4.61 -17.52
C GLU A 68 -6.85 -5.64 -18.16
N ASN A 69 -7.57 -6.40 -17.33
CA ASN A 69 -8.52 -7.38 -17.84
C ASN A 69 -9.65 -6.73 -18.62
N GLU A 70 -10.15 -5.60 -18.13
CA GLU A 70 -11.19 -4.86 -18.82
C GLU A 70 -10.71 -4.41 -20.21
N ASN A 71 -9.48 -3.91 -20.29
CA ASN A 71 -8.91 -3.49 -21.56
C ASN A 71 -8.72 -4.68 -22.50
N ASN A 72 -8.38 -5.85 -21.97
CA ASN A 72 -8.18 -7.05 -22.78
C ASN A 72 -9.49 -7.62 -23.32
N THR A 73 -10.59 -7.42 -22.60
CA THR A 73 -11.90 -7.96 -23.04
C THR A 73 -12.50 -7.17 -24.19
N HIS A 74 -11.96 -6.02 -24.49
CA HIS A 74 -12.45 -5.18 -25.59
C HIS A 74 -11.82 -5.52 -26.95
N LYS A 75 -11.06 -6.56 -27.00
CA LYS A 75 -10.50 -7.02 -28.27
C LYS A 75 -11.54 -7.81 -29.11
#